data_380d0c37c19407768721158e1949ff09
#
_entry.id   380d0c37c19407768721158e1949ff09
#
_cell.length_a   1.000
_cell.length_b   1.000
_cell.length_c   1.000
_cell.angle_alpha   90.00
_cell.angle_beta   90.00
_cell.angle_gamma   90.00
#
_symmetry.space_group_name_H-M   'P 1'
#
loop_
_entity.id
_entity.type
_entity.pdbx_description
1 polymer ?
#
loop_
_entity_poly.entity_id
_entity_poly.type
_entity_poly.pdbx_seq_one_letter_code
_entity_poly.pdbx_strand_id
1 'polypeptide(L)'
;MSPLRTRMIEDMTLAGLALGTQQVYVQAVCQLAAHYRRSPDRLSEEEVRAYLLGLRQNGVARGTFKVSQYGLRFLYRHTLGRGWGLFGEKKDRLAAAEAAARGAVG
;
A
#
# COMPACT_ATOMS: atom_id res chain seq x y z
N MET A 1 -0.74 6.52 -20.57
CA MET A 1 -0.27 6.10 -19.25
C MET A 1 -0.05 7.33 -18.37
N SER A 2 -0.42 7.27 -17.12
CA SER A 2 -0.23 8.43 -16.26
C SER A 2 1.24 8.56 -15.86
N PRO A 3 1.72 9.80 -15.67
CA PRO A 3 3.09 10.01 -15.19
C PRO A 3 3.35 9.34 -13.84
N LEU A 4 2.35 9.30 -12.99
CA LEU A 4 2.47 8.67 -11.67
C LEU A 4 2.74 7.17 -11.80
N ARG A 5 2.01 6.49 -12.69
CA ARG A 5 2.20 5.07 -12.91
C ARG A 5 3.62 4.79 -13.43
N THR A 6 4.07 5.58 -14.38
CA THR A 6 5.41 5.43 -14.94
C THR A 6 6.46 5.59 -13.85
N ARG A 7 6.31 6.62 -13.02
CA ARG A 7 7.25 6.88 -11.93
C ARG A 7 7.27 5.74 -10.92
N MET A 8 6.10 5.21 -10.58
CA MET A 8 6.02 4.08 -9.67
C MET A 8 6.77 2.86 -10.22
N ILE A 9 6.58 2.57 -11.50
CA ILE A 9 7.26 1.45 -12.15
C ILE A 9 8.77 1.65 -12.12
N GLU A 10 9.23 2.86 -12.40
CA GLU A 10 10.65 3.19 -12.34
C GLU A 10 11.21 2.98 -10.94
N ASP A 11 10.47 3.45 -9.92
CA ASP A 11 10.89 3.29 -8.53
C ASP A 11 10.95 1.82 -8.13
N MET A 12 9.99 1.02 -8.58
CA MET A 12 9.99 -0.41 -8.30
C MET A 12 11.16 -1.12 -8.99
N THR A 13 11.50 -0.68 -10.19
CA THR A 13 12.63 -1.21 -10.91
C THR A 13 13.93 -0.91 -10.17
N LEU A 14 14.07 0.32 -9.70
CA LEU A 14 15.24 0.73 -8.91
C LEU A 14 15.33 -0.06 -7.60
N ALA A 15 14.21 -0.39 -7.01
CA ALA A 15 14.16 -1.18 -5.78
C ALA A 15 14.43 -2.66 -6.01
N GLY A 16 14.55 -3.09 -7.26
CA GLY A 16 14.86 -4.48 -7.58
C GLY A 16 13.68 -5.43 -7.51
N LEU A 17 12.46 -4.91 -7.59
CA LEU A 17 11.28 -5.76 -7.54
C LEU A 17 11.10 -6.55 -8.84
N ALA A 18 10.69 -7.80 -8.71
CA ALA A 18 10.42 -8.64 -9.87
C ALA A 18 9.25 -8.08 -10.69
N LEU A 19 9.24 -8.36 -12.00
CA LEU A 19 8.18 -7.87 -12.88
C LEU A 19 6.79 -8.31 -12.43
N GLY A 20 6.65 -9.55 -11.97
CA GLY A 20 5.38 -10.04 -11.48
C GLY A 20 4.87 -9.23 -10.28
N THR A 21 5.76 -8.91 -9.37
CA THR A 21 5.43 -8.09 -8.21
C THR A 21 5.03 -6.69 -8.64
N GLN A 22 5.78 -6.09 -9.58
CA GLN A 22 5.45 -4.77 -10.09
C GLN A 22 4.05 -4.73 -10.69
N GLN A 23 3.70 -5.76 -11.46
CA GLN A 23 2.39 -5.83 -12.10
C GLN A 23 1.26 -5.86 -11.09
N VAL A 24 1.37 -6.69 -10.05
CA VAL A 24 0.30 -6.79 -9.06
C VAL A 24 0.21 -5.52 -8.21
N TYR A 25 1.32 -4.86 -7.93
CA TYR A 25 1.29 -3.60 -7.20
C TYR A 25 0.66 -2.47 -8.01
N VAL A 26 1.01 -2.38 -9.30
CA VAL A 26 0.40 -1.40 -10.19
C VAL A 26 -1.11 -1.65 -10.31
N GLN A 27 -1.51 -2.90 -10.41
CA GLN A 27 -2.92 -3.24 -10.49
C GLN A 27 -3.67 -2.80 -9.22
N ALA A 28 -3.07 -2.99 -8.06
CA ALA A 28 -3.67 -2.56 -6.80
C ALA A 28 -3.90 -1.05 -6.79
N VAL A 29 -2.94 -0.29 -7.29
CA VAL A 29 -3.07 1.17 -7.39
C VAL A 29 -4.16 1.55 -8.39
N CYS A 30 -4.23 0.85 -9.52
CA CYS A 30 -5.27 1.11 -10.51
C CYS A 30 -6.66 0.84 -9.95
N GLN A 31 -6.81 -0.19 -9.16
CA GLN A 31 -8.09 -0.51 -8.52
C GLN A 31 -8.52 0.57 -7.53
N LEU A 32 -7.57 1.09 -6.76
CA LEU A 32 -7.85 2.21 -5.85
C LEU A 32 -8.30 3.44 -6.62
N ALA A 33 -7.58 3.79 -7.68
CA ALA A 33 -7.91 4.95 -8.50
C ALA A 33 -9.30 4.80 -9.13
N ALA A 34 -9.62 3.60 -9.61
CA ALA A 34 -10.93 3.33 -10.19
C ALA A 34 -12.04 3.43 -9.15
N HIS A 35 -11.77 2.97 -7.92
CA HIS A 35 -12.75 3.03 -6.85
C HIS A 35 -13.19 4.46 -6.54
N TYR A 36 -12.24 5.37 -6.47
CA TYR A 36 -12.52 6.77 -6.16
C TYR A 36 -12.66 7.64 -7.41
N ARG A 37 -12.35 7.11 -8.58
CA ARG A 37 -12.35 7.85 -9.85
C ARG A 37 -11.50 9.11 -9.77
N ARG A 38 -10.36 8.98 -9.09
CA ARG A 38 -9.39 10.06 -8.95
C ARG A 38 -7.98 9.49 -9.00
N SER A 39 -7.03 10.33 -9.38
CA SER A 39 -5.63 9.93 -9.34
C SER A 39 -5.23 9.65 -7.88
N PRO A 40 -4.43 8.60 -7.62
CA PRO A 40 -4.05 8.26 -6.24
C PRO A 40 -3.34 9.38 -5.49
N ASP A 41 -2.60 10.24 -6.19
CA ASP A 41 -1.91 11.36 -5.56
C ASP A 41 -2.86 12.42 -5.02
N ARG A 42 -4.13 12.35 -5.40
CA ARG A 42 -5.16 13.28 -4.93
C ARG A 42 -6.01 12.71 -3.80
N LEU A 43 -5.71 11.52 -3.35
CA LEU A 43 -6.45 10.90 -2.26
C LEU A 43 -5.81 11.23 -0.92
N SER A 44 -6.66 11.38 0.10
CA SER A 44 -6.19 11.61 1.46
C SER A 44 -5.84 10.28 2.14
N GLU A 45 -5.10 10.38 3.23
CA GLU A 45 -4.80 9.20 4.05
C GLU A 45 -6.08 8.51 4.53
N GLU A 46 -7.07 9.29 4.92
CA GLU A 46 -8.35 8.77 5.40
C GLU A 46 -9.07 7.98 4.29
N GLU A 47 -9.03 8.47 3.07
CA GLU A 47 -9.66 7.79 1.95
C GLU A 47 -8.98 6.45 1.65
N VAL A 48 -7.67 6.43 1.67
CA VAL A 48 -6.91 5.20 1.44
C VAL A 48 -7.15 4.21 2.58
N ARG A 49 -7.18 4.70 3.81
CA ARG A 49 -7.48 3.88 4.97
C ARG A 49 -8.87 3.24 4.87
N ALA A 50 -9.85 4.05 4.48
CA ALA A 50 -11.21 3.56 4.31
C ALA A 50 -11.30 2.49 3.22
N TYR A 51 -10.55 2.66 2.14
CA TYR A 51 -10.51 1.68 1.08
C TYR A 51 -9.96 0.34 1.57
N LEU A 52 -8.84 0.37 2.29
CA LEU A 52 -8.23 -0.85 2.82
C LEU A 52 -9.15 -1.52 3.84
N LEU A 53 -9.77 -0.73 4.69
CA LEU A 53 -10.73 -1.25 5.66
C LEU A 53 -11.89 -1.95 4.96
N GLY A 54 -12.40 -1.34 3.89
CA GLY A 54 -13.47 -1.92 3.10
C GLY A 54 -13.09 -3.26 2.49
N LEU A 55 -11.85 -3.39 2.01
CA LEU A 55 -11.37 -4.66 1.48
C LEU A 55 -11.40 -5.75 2.55
N ARG A 56 -10.96 -5.41 3.74
CA ARG A 56 -10.98 -6.34 4.88
C ARG A 56 -12.39 -6.77 5.24
N GLN A 57 -13.29 -5.79 5.32
CA GLN A 57 -14.67 -6.03 5.72
C GLN A 57 -15.45 -6.85 4.68
N ASN A 58 -15.08 -6.70 3.41
CA ASN A 58 -15.72 -7.45 2.34
C ASN A 58 -15.19 -8.87 2.17
N GLY A 59 -14.29 -9.29 3.05
CA GLY A 59 -13.80 -10.66 3.01
C GLY A 59 -12.83 -10.97 1.90
N VAL A 60 -12.12 -9.98 1.41
CA VAL A 60 -11.08 -10.17 0.40
C VAL A 60 -10.03 -11.15 0.93
N ALA A 61 -9.58 -12.06 0.08
CA ALA A 61 -8.58 -13.04 0.48
C ALA A 61 -7.35 -12.37 1.08
N ARG A 62 -6.76 -13.02 2.09
CA ARG A 62 -5.64 -12.46 2.83
C ARG A 62 -4.48 -12.08 1.91
N GLY A 63 -4.15 -12.94 0.94
CA GLY A 63 -3.08 -12.65 -0.01
C GLY A 63 -3.38 -11.44 -0.86
N THR A 64 -4.61 -11.31 -1.33
CA THR A 64 -5.03 -10.18 -2.14
C THR A 64 -4.97 -8.88 -1.33
N PHE A 65 -5.43 -8.91 -0.09
CA PHE A 65 -5.36 -7.75 0.79
C PHE A 65 -3.92 -7.32 1.01
N LYS A 66 -3.05 -8.29 1.27
CA LYS A 66 -1.64 -8.04 1.54
C LYS A 66 -0.95 -7.38 0.34
N VAL A 67 -1.22 -7.87 -0.86
CA VAL A 67 -0.68 -7.29 -2.08
C VAL A 67 -1.18 -5.86 -2.27
N SER A 68 -2.47 -5.63 -2.04
CA SER A 68 -3.04 -4.28 -2.14
C SER A 68 -2.39 -3.34 -1.14
N GLN A 69 -2.24 -3.78 0.09
CA GLN A 69 -1.62 -2.98 1.15
C GLN A 69 -0.18 -2.62 0.79
N TYR A 70 0.61 -3.60 0.38
CA TYR A 70 2.02 -3.35 0.03
C TYR A 70 2.16 -2.50 -1.22
N GLY A 71 1.31 -2.70 -2.22
CA GLY A 71 1.35 -1.89 -3.43
C GLY A 71 1.07 -0.43 -3.13
N LEU A 72 0.02 -0.16 -2.36
CA LEU A 72 -0.33 1.20 -1.97
C LEU A 72 0.73 1.81 -1.06
N ARG A 73 1.28 1.01 -0.13
CA ARG A 73 2.38 1.47 0.72
C ARG A 73 3.57 1.92 -0.11
N PHE A 74 3.94 1.13 -1.10
CA PHE A 74 5.05 1.50 -1.98
C PHE A 74 4.77 2.82 -2.68
N LEU A 75 3.59 2.96 -3.26
CA LEU A 75 3.22 4.18 -3.97
C LEU A 75 3.32 5.41 -3.07
N TYR A 76 2.65 5.38 -1.93
CA TYR A 76 2.55 6.56 -1.10
C TYR A 76 3.84 6.86 -0.35
N ARG A 77 4.55 5.83 0.07
CA ARG A 77 5.78 6.02 0.84
C ARG A 77 6.99 6.30 -0.03
N HIS A 78 7.16 5.56 -1.13
CA HIS A 78 8.35 5.68 -1.97
C HIS A 78 8.16 6.61 -3.14
N THR A 79 7.09 6.45 -3.90
CA THR A 79 6.89 7.25 -5.10
C THR A 79 6.40 8.65 -4.78
N LEU A 80 5.42 8.78 -3.90
CA LEU A 80 4.87 10.06 -3.51
C LEU A 80 5.56 10.67 -2.30
N GLY A 81 6.33 9.89 -1.57
CA GLY A 81 7.08 10.38 -0.42
C GLY A 81 6.22 10.89 0.72
N ARG A 82 5.02 10.35 0.89
CA ARG A 82 4.10 10.76 1.94
C ARG A 82 4.43 10.06 3.24
N GLY A 83 4.58 10.84 4.30
CA GLY A 83 4.87 10.30 5.63
C GLY A 83 3.62 9.97 6.41
N TRP A 84 2.67 9.28 5.79
CA TRP A 84 1.40 8.92 6.44
C TRP A 84 1.62 7.87 7.52
N GLY A 85 0.97 8.05 8.65
CA GLY A 85 0.99 7.07 9.73
C GLY A 85 0.39 5.72 9.32
N LEU A 86 -0.50 5.71 8.33
CA LEU A 86 -1.12 4.50 7.81
C LEU A 86 -0.07 3.50 7.33
N PHE A 87 0.98 3.96 6.67
CA PHE A 87 2.04 3.12 6.15
C PHE A 87 3.40 3.46 6.75
N GLY A 88 3.44 4.34 7.74
CA GLY A 88 4.68 4.88 8.25
C GLY A 88 5.36 4.01 9.29
N GLU A 89 6.55 4.44 9.69
CA GLU A 89 7.36 3.73 10.66
C GLU A 89 6.70 3.62 12.03
N LYS A 90 5.91 4.62 12.40
CA LYS A 90 5.20 4.61 13.66
C LYS A 90 4.29 3.39 13.76
N LYS A 91 3.56 3.09 12.69
CA LYS A 91 2.71 1.93 12.63
C LYS A 91 3.53 0.64 12.67
N ASP A 92 4.63 0.60 11.94
CA ASP A 92 5.52 -0.54 11.92
C ASP A 92 6.10 -0.80 13.30
N ARG A 93 6.45 0.26 14.03
CA ARG A 93 6.97 0.12 15.39
C ARG A 93 5.92 -0.44 16.35
N LEU A 94 4.68 0.00 16.21
CA LEU A 94 3.61 -0.53 17.04
C LEU A 94 3.38 -2.01 16.77
N ALA A 95 3.38 -2.39 15.48
CA ALA A 95 3.23 -3.78 15.12
C ALA A 95 4.39 -4.63 15.64
N ALA A 96 5.61 -4.11 15.56
CA ALA A 96 6.78 -4.81 16.10
C ALA A 96 6.70 -4.94 17.61
N ALA A 97 6.26 -3.90 18.31
CA ALA A 97 6.10 -3.93 19.74
C ALA A 97 5.05 -4.94 20.17
N GLU A 98 3.95 -4.99 19.46
CA GLU A 98 2.90 -5.96 19.72
C GLU A 98 3.38 -7.38 19.50
N ALA A 99 4.12 -7.62 18.43
CA ALA A 99 4.66 -8.93 18.13
C ALA A 99 5.66 -9.35 19.20
N ALA A 100 6.51 -8.43 19.65
CA ALA A 100 7.45 -8.71 20.71
C ALA A 100 6.74 -9.02 22.02
N ALA A 101 5.69 -8.26 22.35
CA ALA A 101 4.92 -8.50 23.56
C ALA A 101 4.24 -9.85 23.50
N ARG A 102 3.68 -10.21 22.38
CA ARG A 102 3.06 -11.51 22.20
C ARG A 102 4.09 -12.64 22.30
N GLY A 103 5.24 -12.43 21.72
CA GLY A 103 6.31 -13.40 21.81
C GLY A 103 6.78 -13.60 23.24
N ALA A 104 6.84 -12.52 24.02
CA ALA A 104 7.22 -12.60 25.41
C ALA A 104 6.18 -13.33 26.27
N VAL A 105 4.91 -13.17 25.93
CA VAL A 105 3.81 -13.81 26.62
C VAL A 105 3.64 -15.26 26.17
N GLY A 106 3.77 -15.46 24.91
CA GLY A 106 3.62 -16.77 24.33
C GLY A 106 4.93 -17.50 24.25
#